data_33edcd1070c83754e93c43be78adf0c4
#
_entry.id   33edcd1070c83754e93c43be78adf0c4
#
_cell.length_a   1.000
_cell.length_b   1.000
_cell.length_c   1.000
_cell.angle_alpha   90.00
_cell.angle_beta   90.00
_cell.angle_gamma   90.00
#
_symmetry.space_group_name_H-M   'P 1'
#
loop_
_entity.id
_entity.type
_entity.pdbx_description
1 polymer ?
#
loop_
_entity_poly.entity_id
_entity_poly.type
_entity_poly.pdbx_seq_one_letter_code
_entity_poly.pdbx_strand_id
1 'polypeptide(L)'
;MHMPGKPKNGYDTWGDTVVGGKLTCQTDYLYSHTDYSENGEALHWGGSIENLPNHIQKFSRPKGVCRPSHYHLNVELIYIIEGSGLYTIDQQDYAAGAGDLVIFNSGQTHAVTYQEDIVFFHMILDPAFTDDFGFSISDIVFENVVCSPTVQRLAGEINRELDGEPLFYEHKMDALLQILVTELLRSHIHNTENAMKDGSFTGIILVKEVIRYLSKNFDHKITLDEIAEAVCFNKSYIARTFKRITKHTIWEYLNLMRCRFANQLLSQTGDSIEEIANLCGFGNVPYFRKVYKEFMDGRTPTEYRRRTHLGGKVEQ
;
A
#
# COMPACT_ATOMS: atom_id res chain seq x y z
N MET A 1 -0.39 29.41 -16.23
CA MET A 1 -0.46 28.13 -15.51
C MET A 1 0.82 27.99 -14.73
N HIS A 2 0.76 28.05 -13.43
CA HIS A 2 1.94 28.00 -12.56
C HIS A 2 2.08 26.54 -12.14
N MET A 3 3.12 25.89 -12.61
CA MET A 3 3.52 24.57 -12.09
C MET A 3 3.92 24.75 -10.62
N PRO A 4 3.43 23.98 -9.67
CA PRO A 4 3.95 24.02 -8.31
C PRO A 4 5.40 23.55 -8.33
N GLY A 5 6.28 24.36 -7.73
CA GLY A 5 7.69 24.11 -7.63
C GLY A 5 7.98 22.79 -6.90
N LYS A 6 9.10 22.15 -7.26
CA LYS A 6 9.63 20.98 -6.57
C LYS A 6 9.59 21.18 -5.05
N PRO A 7 9.10 20.20 -4.28
CA PRO A 7 9.19 20.26 -2.82
C PRO A 7 10.66 20.31 -2.40
N LYS A 8 11.00 21.28 -1.56
CA LYS A 8 12.37 21.54 -1.09
C LYS A 8 12.90 20.54 -0.07
N ASN A 9 12.09 19.56 0.34
CA ASN A 9 12.46 18.59 1.36
C ASN A 9 12.60 17.22 0.71
N GLY A 10 13.85 16.78 0.59
CA GLY A 10 14.22 15.49 -0.01
C GLY A 10 13.89 14.31 0.91
N TYR A 11 12.63 14.02 1.07
CA TYR A 11 12.20 12.70 1.49
C TYR A 11 12.04 11.87 0.22
N ASP A 12 13.07 11.08 -0.09
CA ASP A 12 12.96 9.97 -1.03
C ASP A 12 12.01 8.97 -0.42
N THR A 13 10.82 9.07 -0.82
CA THR A 13 9.69 8.26 -0.46
C THR A 13 9.79 6.97 -1.25
N TRP A 14 9.76 5.90 -0.54
CA TRP A 14 9.89 4.55 -1.02
C TRP A 14 8.63 4.13 -1.78
N GLY A 15 8.67 4.26 -3.09
CA GLY A 15 7.81 3.54 -3.99
C GLY A 15 8.66 2.47 -4.64
N ASP A 16 8.47 1.23 -4.29
CA ASP A 16 9.15 0.15 -4.97
C ASP A 16 8.54 -0.04 -6.35
N THR A 17 9.32 0.24 -7.35
CA THR A 17 8.93 0.19 -8.74
C THR A 17 9.49 -1.06 -9.40
N VAL A 18 8.73 -1.62 -10.31
CA VAL A 18 9.25 -2.67 -11.19
C VAL A 18 10.17 -2.04 -12.23
N VAL A 19 11.46 -2.02 -11.95
CA VAL A 19 12.46 -1.87 -12.99
C VAL A 19 12.96 -3.27 -13.32
N GLY A 20 12.76 -3.73 -14.54
CA GLY A 20 13.22 -5.04 -14.98
C GLY A 20 12.31 -6.24 -14.59
N GLY A 21 11.00 -6.06 -14.46
CA GLY A 21 10.04 -7.17 -14.31
C GLY A 21 9.88 -7.74 -12.90
N LYS A 22 10.37 -7.07 -11.86
CA LYS A 22 10.15 -7.47 -10.46
C LYS A 22 9.01 -6.68 -9.84
N LEU A 23 8.09 -7.40 -9.20
CA LEU A 23 6.99 -6.87 -8.43
C LEU A 23 7.48 -6.49 -7.03
N THR A 24 7.05 -5.36 -6.52
CA THR A 24 7.45 -4.89 -5.19
C THR A 24 6.24 -4.73 -4.26
N CYS A 25 6.45 -4.97 -2.95
CA CYS A 25 5.40 -4.88 -1.94
C CYS A 25 5.49 -3.55 -1.18
N GLN A 26 4.42 -2.79 -1.15
CA GLN A 26 4.29 -1.63 -0.28
C GLN A 26 3.52 -2.02 0.99
N THR A 27 4.15 -1.96 2.16
CA THR A 27 3.53 -2.30 3.44
C THR A 27 3.39 -1.13 4.40
N ASP A 28 3.77 0.11 4.04
CA ASP A 28 3.77 1.23 4.98
C ASP A 28 3.09 2.49 4.48
N TYR A 29 2.50 3.22 5.43
CA TYR A 29 1.72 4.45 5.40
C TYR A 29 2.39 5.69 4.79
N LEU A 30 3.57 5.58 4.20
CA LEU A 30 4.27 6.68 3.55
C LEU A 30 4.21 6.46 2.03
N TYR A 31 3.13 6.93 1.43
CA TYR A 31 2.98 6.88 -0.01
C TYR A 31 3.82 7.95 -0.70
N SER A 32 4.87 7.54 -1.35
CA SER A 32 5.30 8.22 -2.54
C SER A 32 4.67 7.54 -3.74
N HIS A 33 3.79 8.21 -4.36
CA HIS A 33 3.30 7.77 -5.66
C HIS A 33 4.36 8.10 -6.70
N THR A 34 5.06 7.10 -7.22
CA THR A 34 5.89 7.27 -8.40
C THR A 34 5.06 6.84 -9.59
N ASP A 35 4.54 7.81 -10.30
CA ASP A 35 3.92 7.63 -11.60
C ASP A 35 5.01 7.77 -12.68
N TYR A 36 4.80 7.25 -13.88
CA TYR A 36 5.71 7.37 -15.00
C TYR A 36 5.03 8.07 -16.19
N SER A 37 5.79 8.92 -16.86
CA SER A 37 5.36 9.49 -18.15
C SER A 37 5.32 8.43 -19.24
N GLU A 38 4.69 8.73 -20.37
CA GLU A 38 4.67 7.86 -21.56
C GLU A 38 6.08 7.48 -22.03
N ASN A 39 7.09 8.28 -21.72
CA ASN A 39 8.50 8.06 -22.06
C ASN A 39 9.27 7.27 -20.97
N GLY A 40 8.60 6.80 -19.91
CA GLY A 40 9.21 6.04 -18.82
C GLY A 40 9.99 6.88 -17.82
N GLU A 41 9.83 8.21 -17.81
CA GLU A 41 10.43 9.08 -16.79
C GLU A 41 9.63 9.04 -15.50
N ALA A 42 10.31 8.87 -14.37
CA ALA A 42 9.69 8.82 -13.06
C ALA A 42 9.12 10.20 -12.66
N LEU A 43 7.83 10.25 -12.38
CA LEU A 43 7.12 11.44 -11.91
C LEU A 43 6.91 11.31 -10.40
N HIS A 44 7.70 12.02 -9.61
CA HIS A 44 7.58 12.02 -8.15
C HIS A 44 6.53 13.05 -7.69
N TRP A 45 5.45 12.56 -7.11
CA TRP A 45 4.42 13.40 -6.50
C TRP A 45 4.54 13.25 -4.98
N GLY A 46 5.26 14.17 -4.34
CA GLY A 46 5.44 14.16 -2.90
C GLY A 46 4.26 14.85 -2.19
N GLY A 47 3.66 14.14 -1.24
CA GLY A 47 2.81 14.68 -0.21
C GLY A 47 2.91 13.75 0.99
N SER A 48 3.45 14.23 2.11
CA SER A 48 3.34 13.52 3.38
C SER A 48 1.94 13.76 3.92
N ILE A 49 1.20 12.68 4.14
CA ILE A 49 -0.09 12.73 4.82
C ILE A 49 0.20 12.36 6.28
N GLU A 50 0.50 13.36 7.09
CA GLU A 50 0.59 13.21 8.53
C GLU A 50 -0.82 13.37 9.12
N ASN A 51 -1.27 12.36 9.88
CA ASN A 51 -2.35 12.41 10.88
C ASN A 51 -3.80 12.10 10.49
N LEU A 52 -4.12 11.42 9.39
CA LEU A 52 -5.46 10.87 9.21
C LEU A 52 -5.43 9.33 9.27
N PRO A 53 -6.26 8.67 10.09
CA PRO A 53 -6.33 7.19 10.13
C PRO A 53 -6.82 6.58 8.81
N ASN A 54 -7.54 7.35 7.99
CA ASN A 54 -7.95 6.98 6.65
C ASN A 54 -7.49 8.06 5.69
N HIS A 55 -6.55 7.73 4.80
CA HIS A 55 -6.01 8.69 3.86
C HIS A 55 -6.97 8.91 2.70
N ILE A 56 -7.54 10.10 2.60
CA ILE A 56 -8.32 10.52 1.44
C ILE A 56 -7.63 11.74 0.82
N GLN A 57 -7.27 11.65 -0.45
CA GLN A 57 -6.60 12.73 -1.16
C GLN A 57 -7.07 12.81 -2.61
N LYS A 58 -7.26 14.03 -3.12
CA LYS A 58 -7.64 14.31 -4.50
C LYS A 58 -6.40 14.50 -5.37
N PHE A 59 -6.43 13.86 -6.55
CA PHE A 59 -5.34 13.89 -7.52
C PHE A 59 -5.85 14.27 -8.91
N SER A 60 -4.97 14.89 -9.68
CA SER A 60 -5.11 15.06 -11.13
C SER A 60 -3.89 14.49 -11.83
N ARG A 61 -4.10 13.73 -12.90
CA ARG A 61 -3.02 13.15 -13.70
C ARG A 61 -3.30 13.37 -15.17
N PRO A 62 -2.29 13.68 -15.99
CA PRO A 62 -2.45 13.77 -17.43
C PRO A 62 -2.60 12.37 -18.06
N LYS A 63 -3.20 12.35 -19.24
CA LYS A 63 -3.22 11.18 -20.12
C LYS A 63 -1.83 10.58 -20.31
N GLY A 64 -1.75 9.25 -20.41
CA GLY A 64 -0.52 8.50 -20.68
C GLY A 64 0.37 8.26 -19.45
N VAL A 65 0.09 8.92 -18.32
CA VAL A 65 0.75 8.58 -17.06
C VAL A 65 0.35 7.18 -16.63
N CYS A 66 1.32 6.39 -16.19
CA CYS A 66 1.09 5.05 -15.70
C CYS A 66 1.71 4.85 -14.32
N ARG A 67 1.07 4.01 -13.52
CA ARG A 67 1.61 3.45 -12.30
C ARG A 67 1.95 1.98 -12.56
N PRO A 68 3.21 1.58 -12.37
CA PRO A 68 3.61 0.18 -12.61
C PRO A 68 2.93 -0.79 -11.66
N SER A 69 2.96 -2.06 -12.02
CA SER A 69 2.38 -3.13 -11.22
C SER A 69 3.06 -3.24 -9.86
N HIS A 70 2.27 -3.14 -8.82
CA HIS A 70 2.66 -3.26 -7.42
C HIS A 70 1.53 -3.91 -6.62
N TYR A 71 1.74 -4.15 -5.34
CA TYR A 71 0.70 -4.61 -4.42
C TYR A 71 0.97 -4.10 -3.00
N HIS A 72 -0.07 -4.05 -2.20
CA HIS A 72 -0.02 -3.73 -0.78
C HIS A 72 -1.14 -4.46 -0.02
N LEU A 73 -1.12 -4.41 1.31
CA LEU A 73 -2.09 -5.13 2.14
C LEU A 73 -3.31 -4.30 2.54
N ASN A 74 -3.27 -3.01 2.28
CA ASN A 74 -4.43 -2.15 2.51
C ASN A 74 -5.46 -2.35 1.39
N VAL A 75 -6.72 -2.11 1.70
CA VAL A 75 -7.75 -1.91 0.69
C VAL A 75 -7.63 -0.48 0.19
N GLU A 76 -7.48 -0.31 -1.12
CA GLU A 76 -7.37 0.98 -1.78
C GLU A 76 -8.60 1.22 -2.65
N LEU A 77 -9.15 2.42 -2.55
CA LEU A 77 -10.32 2.86 -3.30
C LEU A 77 -9.95 4.08 -4.14
N ILE A 78 -10.27 4.04 -5.44
CA ILE A 78 -10.11 5.18 -6.36
C ILE A 78 -11.49 5.52 -6.93
N TYR A 79 -12.02 6.69 -6.59
CA TYR A 79 -13.23 7.19 -7.22
C TYR A 79 -12.88 8.20 -8.32
N ILE A 80 -13.33 7.94 -9.53
CA ILE A 80 -13.02 8.76 -10.70
C ILE A 80 -14.05 9.87 -10.80
N ILE A 81 -13.59 11.13 -10.72
CA ILE A 81 -14.43 12.32 -10.84
C ILE A 81 -14.55 12.71 -12.31
N GLU A 82 -13.44 12.71 -13.04
CA GLU A 82 -13.35 13.08 -14.46
C GLU A 82 -12.32 12.20 -15.15
N GLY A 83 -12.52 11.95 -16.45
CA GLY A 83 -11.59 11.15 -17.26
C GLY A 83 -11.79 9.64 -17.14
N SER A 84 -10.80 8.88 -17.59
CA SER A 84 -10.83 7.43 -17.64
C SER A 84 -9.43 6.80 -17.53
N GLY A 85 -9.39 5.52 -17.12
CA GLY A 85 -8.17 4.74 -17.00
C GLY A 85 -8.40 3.26 -17.28
N LEU A 86 -7.29 2.58 -17.59
CA LEU A 86 -7.18 1.13 -17.64
C LEU A 86 -6.48 0.65 -16.37
N TYR A 87 -7.16 -0.21 -15.63
CA TYR A 87 -6.71 -0.77 -14.35
C TYR A 87 -6.45 -2.25 -14.52
N THR A 88 -5.19 -2.66 -14.50
CA THR A 88 -4.82 -4.08 -14.58
C THR A 88 -4.73 -4.65 -13.17
N ILE A 89 -5.64 -5.53 -12.79
CA ILE A 89 -5.74 -6.11 -11.45
C ILE A 89 -5.59 -7.64 -11.56
N ASP A 90 -4.57 -8.21 -10.90
CA ASP A 90 -4.26 -9.64 -10.97
C ASP A 90 -4.21 -10.18 -12.42
N GLN A 91 -3.63 -9.39 -13.34
CA GLN A 91 -3.50 -9.69 -14.78
C GLN A 91 -4.82 -9.60 -15.58
N GLN A 92 -5.88 -9.09 -14.99
CA GLN A 92 -7.14 -8.80 -15.68
C GLN A 92 -7.30 -7.29 -15.85
N ASP A 93 -7.70 -6.86 -17.04
CA ASP A 93 -7.89 -5.46 -17.38
C ASP A 93 -9.34 -5.01 -17.13
N TYR A 94 -9.48 -3.86 -16.47
CA TYR A 94 -10.73 -3.19 -16.18
C TYR A 94 -10.67 -1.76 -16.72
N ALA A 95 -11.55 -1.40 -17.64
CA ALA A 95 -11.74 -0.01 -18.02
C ALA A 95 -12.70 0.65 -17.04
N ALA A 96 -12.33 1.81 -16.50
CA ALA A 96 -13.19 2.59 -15.61
C ALA A 96 -13.09 4.09 -15.92
N GLY A 97 -14.19 4.82 -15.71
CA GLY A 97 -14.31 6.23 -16.02
C GLY A 97 -15.09 7.02 -14.97
N ALA A 98 -15.41 8.27 -15.29
CA ALA A 98 -16.09 9.17 -14.38
C ALA A 98 -17.35 8.55 -13.76
N GLY A 99 -17.44 8.56 -12.45
CA GLY A 99 -18.52 7.96 -11.66
C GLY A 99 -18.28 6.53 -11.20
N ASP A 100 -17.21 5.88 -11.63
CA ASP A 100 -16.83 4.54 -11.18
C ASP A 100 -15.94 4.62 -9.93
N LEU A 101 -16.10 3.63 -9.05
CA LEU A 101 -15.22 3.35 -7.94
C LEU A 101 -14.40 2.10 -8.24
N VAL A 102 -13.09 2.25 -8.36
CA VAL A 102 -12.16 1.13 -8.51
C VAL A 102 -11.65 0.72 -7.14
N ILE A 103 -11.65 -0.57 -6.86
CA ILE A 103 -11.26 -1.15 -5.59
C ILE A 103 -10.09 -2.12 -5.80
N PHE A 104 -8.98 -1.86 -5.16
CA PHE A 104 -7.88 -2.81 -5.05
C PHE A 104 -7.98 -3.50 -3.69
N ASN A 105 -8.32 -4.77 -3.71
CA ASN A 105 -8.42 -5.58 -2.51
C ASN A 105 -7.03 -5.87 -1.94
N SER A 106 -6.97 -6.07 -0.63
CA SER A 106 -5.73 -6.39 0.07
C SER A 106 -4.95 -7.52 -0.61
N GLY A 107 -3.70 -7.27 -0.98
CA GLY A 107 -2.80 -8.23 -1.61
C GLY A 107 -2.99 -8.41 -3.11
N GLN A 108 -3.94 -7.73 -3.75
CA GLN A 108 -4.07 -7.75 -5.22
C GLN A 108 -2.93 -6.98 -5.88
N THR A 109 -2.36 -7.57 -6.93
CA THR A 109 -1.41 -6.86 -7.79
C THR A 109 -2.17 -5.94 -8.72
N HIS A 110 -1.75 -4.69 -8.81
CA HIS A 110 -2.43 -3.73 -9.66
C HIS A 110 -1.49 -2.73 -10.33
N ALA A 111 -1.88 -2.32 -11.52
CA ALA A 111 -1.24 -1.29 -12.33
C ALA A 111 -2.32 -0.39 -12.92
N VAL A 112 -1.98 0.86 -13.21
CA VAL A 112 -2.91 1.84 -13.78
C VAL A 112 -2.27 2.54 -14.95
N THR A 113 -3.03 2.74 -16.03
CA THR A 113 -2.68 3.61 -17.16
C THR A 113 -3.83 4.56 -17.44
N TYR A 114 -3.61 5.86 -17.29
CA TYR A 114 -4.63 6.87 -17.53
C TYR A 114 -4.83 7.10 -19.04
N GLN A 115 -6.03 6.83 -19.52
CA GLN A 115 -6.38 6.92 -20.95
C GLN A 115 -6.78 8.32 -21.38
N GLU A 116 -7.15 9.17 -20.41
CA GLU A 116 -7.49 10.58 -20.55
C GLU A 116 -6.87 11.36 -19.41
N ASP A 117 -6.91 12.70 -19.46
CA ASP A 117 -6.65 13.51 -18.27
C ASP A 117 -7.69 13.13 -17.22
N ILE A 118 -7.24 12.77 -16.03
CA ILE A 118 -8.10 12.20 -15.00
C ILE A 118 -8.04 13.01 -13.71
N VAL A 119 -9.20 13.17 -13.08
CA VAL A 119 -9.33 13.69 -11.70
C VAL A 119 -10.01 12.60 -10.86
N PHE A 120 -9.39 12.26 -9.75
CA PHE A 120 -9.91 11.24 -8.85
C PHE A 120 -9.57 11.56 -7.40
N PHE A 121 -10.30 11.01 -6.47
CA PHE A 121 -9.82 10.91 -5.11
C PHE A 121 -9.47 9.47 -4.76
N HIS A 122 -8.44 9.36 -3.99
CA HIS A 122 -7.80 8.12 -3.58
C HIS A 122 -7.98 7.95 -2.08
N MET A 123 -8.43 6.77 -1.69
CA MET A 123 -8.67 6.43 -0.30
C MET A 123 -7.94 5.14 0.03
N ILE A 124 -7.27 5.12 1.17
CA ILE A 124 -6.64 3.93 1.70
C ILE A 124 -7.28 3.63 3.03
N LEU A 125 -7.83 2.43 3.15
CA LEU A 125 -8.47 1.99 4.37
C LEU A 125 -7.43 1.35 5.29
N ASP A 126 -7.35 1.87 6.52
CA ASP A 126 -6.59 1.22 7.58
C ASP A 126 -7.17 -0.17 7.84
N PRO A 127 -6.34 -1.21 7.99
CA PRO A 127 -6.83 -2.54 8.39
C PRO A 127 -7.69 -2.52 9.66
N ALA A 128 -7.37 -1.61 10.60
CA ALA A 128 -8.14 -1.42 11.83
C ALA A 128 -9.49 -0.72 11.64
N PHE A 129 -9.80 -0.22 10.45
CA PHE A 129 -11.03 0.53 10.16
C PHE A 129 -12.32 -0.22 10.55
N THR A 130 -12.27 -1.54 10.52
CA THR A 130 -13.40 -2.42 10.86
C THR A 130 -13.18 -3.28 12.11
N ASP A 131 -12.11 -3.03 12.87
CA ASP A 131 -11.81 -3.85 14.07
C ASP A 131 -12.95 -3.82 15.10
N ASP A 132 -13.63 -2.68 15.27
CA ASP A 132 -14.78 -2.52 16.14
C ASP A 132 -15.98 -3.40 15.72
N PHE A 133 -16.02 -3.86 14.48
CA PHE A 133 -17.04 -4.78 13.97
C PHE A 133 -16.64 -6.26 14.07
N GLY A 134 -15.44 -6.54 14.60
CA GLY A 134 -14.95 -7.90 14.82
C GLY A 134 -14.39 -8.59 13.57
N PHE A 135 -14.10 -7.86 12.51
CA PHE A 135 -13.42 -8.35 11.30
C PHE A 135 -12.49 -7.29 10.71
N SER A 136 -11.48 -7.72 9.96
CA SER A 136 -10.60 -6.81 9.22
C SER A 136 -11.16 -6.56 7.82
N ILE A 137 -11.21 -5.30 7.40
CA ILE A 137 -11.59 -4.93 6.01
C ILE A 137 -10.69 -5.63 4.98
N SER A 138 -9.46 -5.92 5.36
CA SER A 138 -8.50 -6.63 4.51
C SER A 138 -8.89 -8.09 4.23
N ASP A 139 -9.80 -8.67 5.00
CA ASP A 139 -10.27 -10.05 4.82
C ASP A 139 -11.46 -10.13 3.85
N ILE A 140 -12.02 -9.00 3.49
CA ILE A 140 -13.13 -8.88 2.55
C ILE A 140 -12.60 -8.72 1.12
N VAL A 141 -13.25 -9.36 0.17
CA VAL A 141 -12.99 -9.18 -1.26
C VAL A 141 -14.19 -8.48 -1.89
N PHE A 142 -13.97 -7.29 -2.38
CA PHE A 142 -14.96 -6.49 -3.07
C PHE A 142 -14.86 -6.70 -4.60
N GLU A 143 -15.93 -6.36 -5.31
CA GLU A 143 -15.89 -6.16 -6.77
C GLU A 143 -14.84 -5.10 -7.11
N ASN A 144 -14.02 -5.35 -8.13
CA ASN A 144 -12.92 -4.44 -8.46
C ASN A 144 -13.37 -3.12 -9.10
N VAL A 145 -14.54 -3.10 -9.75
CA VAL A 145 -15.14 -1.87 -10.31
C VAL A 145 -16.61 -1.82 -9.91
N VAL A 146 -16.99 -0.74 -9.26
CA VAL A 146 -18.37 -0.51 -8.79
C VAL A 146 -18.91 0.76 -9.42
N CYS A 147 -20.02 0.60 -10.18
CA CYS A 147 -20.81 1.69 -10.72
C CYS A 147 -22.20 1.69 -10.06
N SER A 148 -22.40 2.51 -9.05
CA SER A 148 -23.61 2.53 -8.23
C SER A 148 -24.09 3.96 -7.95
N PRO A 149 -25.38 4.29 -8.15
CA PRO A 149 -25.90 5.62 -7.82
C PRO A 149 -25.71 6.00 -6.35
N THR A 150 -25.75 5.05 -5.43
CA THR A 150 -25.50 5.28 -4.01
C THR A 150 -24.04 5.63 -3.76
N VAL A 151 -23.11 4.89 -4.39
CA VAL A 151 -21.66 5.17 -4.31
C VAL A 151 -21.37 6.54 -4.91
N GLN A 152 -21.93 6.86 -6.07
CA GLN A 152 -21.76 8.16 -6.74
C GLN A 152 -22.25 9.33 -5.87
N ARG A 153 -23.39 9.19 -5.21
CA ARG A 153 -23.93 10.20 -4.29
C ARG A 153 -22.99 10.41 -3.10
N LEU A 154 -22.52 9.33 -2.44
CA LEU A 154 -21.61 9.39 -1.30
C LEU A 154 -20.27 10.00 -1.70
N ALA A 155 -19.73 9.58 -2.84
CA ALA A 155 -18.50 10.13 -3.39
C ALA A 155 -18.63 11.62 -3.73
N GLY A 156 -19.77 12.05 -4.23
CA GLY A 156 -20.06 13.47 -4.45
C GLY A 156 -20.11 14.28 -3.14
N GLU A 157 -20.56 13.67 -2.03
CA GLU A 157 -20.51 14.32 -0.70
C GLU A 157 -19.07 14.41 -0.20
N ILE A 158 -18.29 13.34 -0.32
CA ILE A 158 -16.85 13.30 0.00
C ILE A 158 -16.10 14.39 -0.78
N ASN A 159 -16.35 14.48 -2.10
CA ASN A 159 -15.69 15.49 -2.94
C ASN A 159 -15.98 16.94 -2.49
N ARG A 160 -17.22 17.21 -2.08
CA ARG A 160 -17.59 18.55 -1.57
C ARG A 160 -16.87 18.90 -0.27
N GLU A 161 -16.70 17.93 0.63
CA GLU A 161 -15.92 18.14 1.87
C GLU A 161 -14.44 18.36 1.56
N LEU A 162 -13.87 17.61 0.63
CA LEU A 162 -12.47 17.77 0.19
C LEU A 162 -12.20 19.13 -0.48
N ASP A 163 -13.16 19.64 -1.26
CA ASP A 163 -12.99 20.92 -1.97
C ASP A 163 -13.21 22.13 -1.06
N GLY A 164 -14.06 22.00 -0.04
CA GLY A 164 -14.50 23.12 0.80
C GLY A 164 -13.82 23.20 2.16
N GLU A 165 -13.30 22.13 2.67
CA GLU A 165 -12.70 21.98 4.01
C GLU A 165 -13.46 22.73 5.11
N PRO A 166 -14.82 22.58 5.22
CA PRO A 166 -15.59 23.31 6.21
C PRO A 166 -15.22 22.85 7.64
N LEU A 167 -15.60 23.65 8.64
CA LEU A 167 -15.33 23.29 10.03
C LEU A 167 -15.80 21.85 10.35
N PHE A 168 -14.92 21.04 10.94
CA PHE A 168 -15.13 19.62 11.23
C PHE A 168 -15.27 18.70 9.98
N TYR A 169 -14.75 19.11 8.82
CA TYR A 169 -14.82 18.30 7.60
C TYR A 169 -14.19 16.91 7.79
N GLU A 170 -13.11 16.78 8.54
CA GLU A 170 -12.46 15.49 8.83
C GLU A 170 -13.40 14.50 9.49
N HIS A 171 -14.16 14.93 10.51
CA HIS A 171 -15.14 14.08 11.19
C HIS A 171 -16.28 13.65 10.26
N LYS A 172 -16.70 14.56 9.37
CA LYS A 172 -17.72 14.23 8.38
C LYS A 172 -17.18 13.29 7.31
N MET A 173 -15.93 13.43 6.93
CA MET A 173 -15.23 12.52 6.01
C MET A 173 -15.18 11.11 6.57
N ASP A 174 -14.80 10.93 7.84
CA ASP A 174 -14.79 9.62 8.51
C ASP A 174 -16.19 9.00 8.53
N ALA A 175 -17.23 9.78 8.85
CA ALA A 175 -18.61 9.30 8.83
C ALA A 175 -19.06 8.88 7.42
N LEU A 176 -18.75 9.67 6.40
CA LEU A 176 -19.06 9.35 4.99
C LEU A 176 -18.33 8.10 4.52
N LEU A 177 -17.07 7.93 4.93
CA LEU A 177 -16.30 6.75 4.60
C LEU A 177 -16.88 5.49 5.26
N GLN A 178 -17.31 5.57 6.52
CA GLN A 178 -18.01 4.47 7.19
C GLN A 178 -19.30 4.08 6.47
N ILE A 179 -20.08 5.07 6.01
CA ILE A 179 -21.30 4.82 5.24
C ILE A 179 -20.96 4.18 3.89
N LEU A 180 -19.94 4.67 3.19
CA LEU A 180 -19.49 4.11 1.91
C LEU A 180 -19.05 2.66 2.06
N VAL A 181 -18.20 2.37 3.05
CA VAL A 181 -17.74 0.99 3.32
C VAL A 181 -18.91 0.09 3.71
N THR A 182 -19.87 0.58 4.49
CA THR A 182 -21.08 -0.19 4.84
C THR A 182 -21.90 -0.53 3.59
N GLU A 183 -22.02 0.40 2.63
CA GLU A 183 -22.70 0.12 1.36
C GLU A 183 -21.95 -0.93 0.53
N LEU A 184 -20.63 -0.82 0.44
CA LEU A 184 -19.80 -1.82 -0.24
C LEU A 184 -19.95 -3.21 0.39
N LEU A 185 -19.96 -3.29 1.72
CA LEU A 185 -20.15 -4.54 2.46
C LEU A 185 -21.54 -5.17 2.24
N ARG A 186 -22.57 -4.36 1.99
CA ARG A 186 -23.93 -4.85 1.78
C ARG A 186 -24.18 -5.31 0.35
N SER A 187 -23.57 -4.64 -0.63
CA SER A 187 -24.02 -4.73 -2.01
C SER A 187 -22.93 -5.14 -3.01
N HIS A 188 -21.64 -5.05 -2.62
CA HIS A 188 -20.53 -5.17 -3.57
C HIS A 188 -19.40 -6.10 -3.09
N ILE A 189 -19.74 -7.06 -2.21
CA ILE A 189 -18.81 -8.14 -1.90
C ILE A 189 -18.78 -9.11 -3.07
N HIS A 190 -17.59 -9.39 -3.58
CA HIS A 190 -17.40 -10.41 -4.60
C HIS A 190 -17.85 -11.76 -4.07
N ASN A 191 -18.77 -12.40 -4.81
CA ASN A 191 -19.40 -13.65 -4.38
C ASN A 191 -18.35 -14.77 -4.28
N THR A 192 -17.97 -15.11 -3.03
CA THR A 192 -16.88 -16.00 -2.70
C THR A 192 -17.11 -17.46 -3.09
N GLU A 193 -18.34 -17.87 -3.42
CA GLU A 193 -18.64 -19.26 -3.79
C GLU A 193 -17.90 -19.74 -5.04
N ASN A 194 -17.66 -18.85 -6.02
CA ASN A 194 -16.91 -19.19 -7.23
C ASN A 194 -15.39 -19.07 -7.01
N ALA A 195 -14.93 -18.09 -6.24
CA ALA A 195 -13.51 -17.91 -5.91
C ALA A 195 -12.98 -19.02 -4.97
N MET A 196 -13.83 -19.59 -4.12
CA MET A 196 -13.48 -20.74 -3.30
C MET A 196 -13.22 -22.01 -4.14
N LYS A 197 -13.87 -22.16 -5.29
CA LYS A 197 -13.69 -23.32 -6.16
C LYS A 197 -12.35 -23.35 -6.89
N ASP A 198 -11.73 -22.20 -7.16
CA ASP A 198 -10.45 -22.11 -7.88
C ASP A 198 -9.20 -22.15 -6.99
N GLY A 199 -9.36 -22.23 -5.65
CA GLY A 199 -8.22 -22.29 -4.71
C GLY A 199 -7.37 -20.99 -4.66
N SER A 200 -7.68 -19.97 -5.45
CA SER A 200 -6.96 -18.70 -5.45
C SER A 200 -7.26 -17.89 -4.19
N PHE A 201 -8.51 -17.86 -3.78
CA PHE A 201 -8.95 -17.18 -2.55
C PHE A 201 -8.32 -17.77 -1.29
N THR A 202 -8.27 -19.11 -1.18
CA THR A 202 -7.57 -19.78 -0.06
C THR A 202 -6.09 -19.41 -0.02
N GLY A 203 -5.45 -19.24 -1.19
CA GLY A 203 -4.07 -18.80 -1.29
C GLY A 203 -3.86 -17.37 -0.80
N ILE A 204 -4.75 -16.45 -1.14
CA ILE A 204 -4.69 -15.04 -0.69
C ILE A 204 -4.88 -14.95 0.83
N ILE A 205 -5.89 -15.64 1.39
CA ILE A 205 -6.09 -15.71 2.84
C ILE A 205 -4.86 -16.28 3.54
N LEU A 206 -4.30 -17.37 3.03
CA LEU A 206 -3.08 -17.96 3.57
C LEU A 206 -1.94 -16.94 3.61
N VAL A 207 -1.70 -16.22 2.51
CA VAL A 207 -0.64 -15.21 2.44
C VAL A 207 -0.88 -14.10 3.46
N LYS A 208 -2.12 -13.61 3.60
CA LYS A 208 -2.47 -12.60 4.61
C LYS A 208 -2.18 -13.09 6.03
N GLU A 209 -2.57 -14.33 6.36
CA GLU A 209 -2.32 -14.90 7.69
C GLU A 209 -0.81 -15.04 7.94
N VAL A 210 -0.04 -15.49 6.94
CA VAL A 210 1.42 -15.54 7.06
C VAL A 210 2.00 -14.16 7.31
N ILE A 211 1.59 -13.13 6.54
CA ILE A 211 2.06 -11.76 6.71
C ILE A 211 1.66 -11.21 8.08
N ARG A 212 0.43 -11.46 8.53
CA ARG A 212 -0.04 -11.07 9.89
C ARG A 212 0.82 -11.71 10.98
N TYR A 213 1.17 -13.00 10.82
CA TYR A 213 2.08 -13.67 11.74
C TYR A 213 3.47 -13.03 11.74
N LEU A 214 4.03 -12.77 10.55
CA LEU A 214 5.33 -12.11 10.42
C LEU A 214 5.33 -10.72 11.06
N SER A 215 4.31 -9.90 10.82
CA SER A 215 4.18 -8.53 11.37
C SER A 215 4.16 -8.50 12.89
N LYS A 216 3.58 -9.52 13.53
CA LYS A 216 3.51 -9.62 15.00
C LYS A 216 4.78 -10.17 15.63
N ASN A 217 5.66 -10.79 14.85
CA ASN A 217 6.77 -11.59 15.37
C ASN A 217 8.12 -11.27 14.70
N PHE A 218 8.20 -10.22 13.86
CA PHE A 218 9.39 -9.95 13.03
C PHE A 218 10.65 -9.61 13.86
N ASP A 219 10.49 -9.13 15.09
CA ASP A 219 11.54 -8.68 15.99
C ASP A 219 12.34 -9.83 16.64
N HIS A 220 11.90 -11.08 16.43
CA HIS A 220 12.61 -12.24 16.94
C HIS A 220 12.78 -13.35 15.89
N LYS A 221 13.40 -14.45 16.27
CA LYS A 221 13.63 -15.57 15.35
C LYS A 221 12.33 -16.28 15.04
N ILE A 222 11.99 -16.39 13.77
CA ILE A 222 10.83 -17.11 13.26
C ILE A 222 11.28 -18.35 12.50
N THR A 223 10.55 -19.45 12.65
CA THR A 223 10.74 -20.70 11.89
C THR A 223 9.53 -20.98 11.00
N LEU A 224 9.74 -21.77 9.94
CA LEU A 224 8.64 -22.18 9.07
C LEU A 224 7.67 -23.14 9.78
N ASP A 225 8.12 -23.83 10.83
CA ASP A 225 7.27 -24.70 11.65
C ASP A 225 6.27 -23.87 12.45
N GLU A 226 6.71 -22.80 13.08
CA GLU A 226 5.83 -21.87 13.83
C GLU A 226 4.80 -21.21 12.90
N ILE A 227 5.23 -20.79 11.71
CA ILE A 227 4.28 -20.25 10.71
C ILE A 227 3.25 -21.31 10.34
N ALA A 228 3.70 -22.54 10.04
CA ALA A 228 2.82 -23.62 9.61
C ALA A 228 1.79 -24.01 10.69
N GLU A 229 2.21 -24.00 11.94
CA GLU A 229 1.32 -24.22 13.09
C GLU A 229 0.30 -23.09 13.22
N ALA A 230 0.74 -21.84 13.13
CA ALA A 230 -0.11 -20.67 13.27
C ALA A 230 -1.19 -20.57 12.18
N VAL A 231 -0.87 -20.91 10.93
CA VAL A 231 -1.81 -20.83 9.80
C VAL A 231 -2.50 -22.15 9.46
N CYS A 232 -2.19 -23.23 10.16
CA CYS A 232 -2.76 -24.58 9.98
C CYS A 232 -2.61 -25.16 8.56
N PHE A 233 -1.49 -24.88 7.89
CA PHE A 233 -1.15 -25.42 6.56
C PHE A 233 0.22 -26.08 6.56
N ASN A 234 0.46 -26.98 5.59
CA ASN A 234 1.78 -27.59 5.47
C ASN A 234 2.83 -26.61 4.89
N LYS A 235 4.07 -26.73 5.35
CA LYS A 235 5.20 -25.86 5.01
C LYS A 235 5.42 -25.69 3.50
N SER A 236 5.33 -26.77 2.75
CA SER A 236 5.55 -26.75 1.30
C SER A 236 4.47 -25.98 0.55
N TYR A 237 3.22 -26.08 1.00
CA TYR A 237 2.11 -25.34 0.43
C TYR A 237 2.23 -23.85 0.75
N ILE A 238 2.53 -23.51 2.01
CA ILE A 238 2.77 -22.13 2.44
C ILE A 238 3.87 -21.49 1.59
N ALA A 239 5.04 -22.10 1.52
CA ALA A 239 6.19 -21.53 0.81
C ALA A 239 5.92 -21.30 -0.68
N ARG A 240 5.28 -22.28 -1.36
CA ARG A 240 4.92 -22.15 -2.78
C ARG A 240 3.87 -21.08 -3.01
N THR A 241 2.81 -21.10 -2.22
CA THR A 241 1.68 -20.17 -2.36
C THR A 241 2.13 -18.74 -2.06
N PHE A 242 2.89 -18.54 -0.98
CA PHE A 242 3.45 -17.26 -0.62
C PHE A 242 4.33 -16.70 -1.73
N LYS A 243 5.31 -17.49 -2.23
CA LYS A 243 6.19 -17.04 -3.33
C LYS A 243 5.43 -16.82 -4.64
N ARG A 244 4.43 -17.63 -4.95
CA ARG A 244 3.61 -17.46 -6.15
C ARG A 244 2.85 -16.14 -6.16
N ILE A 245 2.27 -15.77 -5.00
CA ILE A 245 1.43 -14.56 -4.85
C ILE A 245 2.30 -13.32 -4.63
N THR A 246 3.21 -13.35 -3.66
CA THR A 246 4.02 -12.18 -3.30
C THR A 246 5.26 -11.98 -4.18
N LYS A 247 5.62 -12.97 -5.02
CA LYS A 247 6.89 -13.06 -5.79
C LYS A 247 8.16 -13.12 -4.91
N HIS A 248 8.01 -13.04 -3.60
CA HIS A 248 9.08 -13.16 -2.61
C HIS A 248 8.97 -14.47 -1.84
N THR A 249 10.10 -15.00 -1.40
CA THR A 249 10.08 -16.02 -0.34
C THR A 249 9.65 -15.37 0.99
N ILE A 250 9.17 -16.16 1.92
CA ILE A 250 8.82 -15.70 3.27
C ILE A 250 9.99 -14.98 3.93
N TRP A 251 11.22 -15.45 3.73
CA TRP A 251 12.41 -14.87 4.35
C TRP A 251 12.87 -13.57 3.68
N GLU A 252 12.74 -13.44 2.37
CA GLU A 252 12.95 -12.19 1.67
C GLU A 252 11.95 -11.14 2.14
N TYR A 253 10.69 -11.52 2.26
CA TYR A 253 9.63 -10.65 2.75
C TYR A 253 9.86 -10.21 4.20
N LEU A 254 10.20 -11.15 5.10
CA LEU A 254 10.54 -10.84 6.49
C LEU A 254 11.73 -9.88 6.59
N ASN A 255 12.77 -10.11 5.79
CA ASN A 255 13.94 -9.23 5.77
C ASN A 255 13.59 -7.82 5.26
N LEU A 256 12.73 -7.71 4.26
CA LEU A 256 12.23 -6.42 3.78
C LEU A 256 11.46 -5.68 4.88
N MET A 257 10.55 -6.35 5.60
CA MET A 257 9.83 -5.78 6.74
C MET A 257 10.79 -5.26 7.81
N ARG A 258 11.78 -6.07 8.21
CA ARG A 258 12.80 -5.70 9.19
C ARG A 258 13.60 -4.48 8.77
N CYS A 259 14.00 -4.41 7.49
CA CYS A 259 14.72 -3.26 6.95
C CYS A 259 13.87 -1.99 6.94
N ARG A 260 12.58 -2.09 6.66
CA ARG A 260 11.65 -0.97 6.71
C ARG A 260 11.47 -0.44 8.13
N PHE A 261 11.28 -1.33 9.09
CA PHE A 261 11.22 -0.93 10.50
C PHE A 261 12.56 -0.30 10.96
N ALA A 262 13.70 -0.82 10.48
CA ALA A 262 14.99 -0.19 10.72
C ALA A 262 15.06 1.23 10.16
N ASN A 263 14.46 1.53 9.00
CA ASN A 263 14.40 2.89 8.45
C ASN A 263 13.68 3.86 9.39
N GLN A 264 12.56 3.44 9.98
CA GLN A 264 11.83 4.25 10.97
C GLN A 264 12.72 4.56 12.18
N LEU A 265 13.35 3.54 12.77
CA LEU A 265 14.25 3.74 13.90
C LEU A 265 15.47 4.60 13.53
N LEU A 266 16.06 4.39 12.35
CA LEU A 266 17.19 5.19 11.88
C LEU A 266 16.85 6.68 11.69
N SER A 267 15.60 7.00 11.33
CA SER A 267 15.16 8.39 11.16
C SER A 267 14.63 9.05 12.42
N GLN A 268 14.10 8.27 13.36
CA GLN A 268 13.36 8.78 14.52
C GLN A 268 14.15 8.69 15.82
N THR A 269 15.19 7.83 15.89
CA THR A 269 15.93 7.58 17.13
C THR A 269 17.43 7.83 16.97
N GLY A 270 18.11 8.02 18.13
CA GLY A 270 19.56 8.07 18.20
C GLY A 270 20.22 6.70 18.45
N ASP A 271 19.46 5.61 18.46
CA ASP A 271 19.95 4.28 18.79
C ASP A 271 21.11 3.85 17.90
N SER A 272 22.03 3.07 18.43
CA SER A 272 23.15 2.55 17.65
C SER A 272 22.68 1.59 16.56
N ILE A 273 23.48 1.39 15.51
CA ILE A 273 23.17 0.42 14.45
C ILE A 273 23.01 -1.00 15.01
N GLU A 274 23.69 -1.32 16.09
CA GLU A 274 23.60 -2.60 16.78
C GLU A 274 22.28 -2.76 17.52
N GLU A 275 21.85 -1.74 18.26
CA GLU A 275 20.54 -1.74 18.92
C GLU A 275 19.41 -1.85 17.91
N ILE A 276 19.46 -1.09 16.82
CA ILE A 276 18.45 -1.16 15.75
C ILE A 276 18.43 -2.55 15.10
N ALA A 277 19.59 -3.16 14.81
CA ALA A 277 19.64 -4.50 14.29
C ALA A 277 18.94 -5.51 15.21
N ASN A 278 19.16 -5.39 16.51
CA ASN A 278 18.54 -6.26 17.51
C ASN A 278 17.01 -6.03 17.61
N LEU A 279 16.57 -4.76 17.67
CA LEU A 279 15.14 -4.40 17.69
C LEU A 279 14.39 -4.86 16.45
N CYS A 280 15.08 -4.94 15.31
CA CYS A 280 14.51 -5.45 14.06
C CYS A 280 14.61 -6.98 13.92
N GLY A 281 15.06 -7.71 14.94
CA GLY A 281 15.13 -9.17 14.92
C GLY A 281 16.29 -9.75 14.09
N PHE A 282 17.31 -8.96 13.76
CA PHE A 282 18.52 -9.46 13.12
C PHE A 282 19.47 -10.07 14.17
N GLY A 283 19.89 -11.31 13.94
CA GLY A 283 20.74 -12.04 14.89
C GLY A 283 22.18 -11.50 15.01
N ASN A 284 22.63 -10.67 14.06
CA ASN A 284 23.93 -10.01 14.10
C ASN A 284 23.99 -8.82 13.13
N VAL A 285 24.84 -7.84 13.45
CA VAL A 285 25.02 -6.61 12.69
C VAL A 285 25.60 -6.81 11.28
N PRO A 286 26.59 -7.69 11.05
CA PRO A 286 27.08 -7.96 9.69
C PRO A 286 25.99 -8.48 8.75
N TYR A 287 25.14 -9.39 9.20
CA TYR A 287 24.01 -9.88 8.42
C TYR A 287 22.99 -8.77 8.17
N PHE A 288 22.63 -7.98 9.18
CA PHE A 288 21.77 -6.81 9.03
C PHE A 288 22.28 -5.87 7.95
N ARG A 289 23.57 -5.45 8.02
CA ARG A 289 24.16 -4.54 7.02
C ARG A 289 24.13 -5.10 5.61
N LYS A 290 24.39 -6.41 5.45
CA LYS A 290 24.33 -7.09 4.16
C LYS A 290 22.89 -7.05 3.58
N VAL A 291 21.92 -7.50 4.37
CA VAL A 291 20.51 -7.55 3.99
C VAL A 291 19.97 -6.15 3.73
N TYR A 292 20.29 -5.20 4.61
CA TYR A 292 19.86 -3.82 4.44
C TYR A 292 20.36 -3.23 3.13
N LYS A 293 21.63 -3.44 2.79
CA LYS A 293 22.20 -2.98 1.51
C LYS A 293 21.53 -3.65 0.30
N GLU A 294 21.15 -4.91 0.41
CA GLU A 294 20.48 -5.67 -0.64
C GLU A 294 19.07 -5.14 -0.92
N PHE A 295 18.32 -4.80 0.14
CA PHE A 295 16.92 -4.37 0.03
C PHE A 295 16.72 -2.85 -0.02
N MET A 296 17.75 -2.06 0.28
CA MET A 296 17.68 -0.59 0.37
C MET A 296 18.59 0.08 -0.67
N ASP A 297 18.46 -0.30 -1.94
CA ASP A 297 19.12 0.29 -3.11
C ASP A 297 20.65 0.43 -2.96
N GLY A 298 21.29 -0.53 -2.33
CA GLY A 298 22.73 -0.52 -2.13
C GLY A 298 23.21 0.39 -1.00
N ARG A 299 22.31 1.05 -0.27
CA ARG A 299 22.65 1.97 0.84
C ARG A 299 22.92 1.20 2.14
N THR A 300 23.81 1.75 2.96
CA THR A 300 24.03 1.24 4.31
C THR A 300 23.11 1.94 5.32
N PRO A 301 22.81 1.31 6.49
CA PRO A 301 22.05 1.96 7.55
C PRO A 301 22.64 3.32 8.00
N THR A 302 23.96 3.42 8.03
CA THR A 302 24.67 4.65 8.43
C THR A 302 24.49 5.76 7.38
N GLU A 303 24.54 5.43 6.09
CA GLU A 303 24.31 6.38 5.00
C GLU A 303 22.86 6.87 5.00
N TYR A 304 21.91 5.98 5.24
CA TYR A 304 20.48 6.33 5.35
C TYR A 304 20.27 7.33 6.51
N ARG A 305 20.74 7.01 7.72
CA ARG A 305 20.65 7.90 8.89
C ARG A 305 21.23 9.28 8.61
N ARG A 306 22.44 9.33 8.00
CA ARG A 306 23.09 10.62 7.70
C ARG A 306 22.24 11.49 6.80
N ARG A 307 21.58 10.92 5.81
CA ARG A 307 20.71 11.68 4.88
C ARG A 307 19.46 12.21 5.57
N THR A 308 18.80 11.39 6.38
CA THR A 308 17.58 11.79 7.11
C THR A 308 17.85 12.88 8.15
N HIS A 309 18.98 12.82 8.85
CA HIS A 309 19.37 13.87 9.82
C HIS A 309 19.97 15.14 9.18
N LEU A 310 20.54 15.07 7.98
CA LEU A 310 21.03 16.26 7.26
C LEU A 310 19.90 17.03 6.56
N GLY A 311 18.79 16.36 6.21
CA GLY A 311 17.59 17.01 5.66
C GLY A 311 16.84 17.90 6.66
N GLY A 312 17.09 17.74 7.98
CA GLY A 312 16.52 18.57 9.05
C GLY A 312 17.32 19.83 9.41
N LYS A 313 18.45 20.09 8.74
CA LYS A 313 19.29 21.28 8.98
C LYS A 313 19.44 22.09 7.67
N VAL A 314 18.37 22.66 7.19
CA VAL A 314 18.44 23.73 6.20
C VAL A 314 17.64 24.91 6.72
N GLU A 315 18.40 25.87 7.23
CA GLU A 315 18.15 27.31 7.43
C GLU A 315 17.04 27.71 8.43
N GLN A 316 17.55 28.15 9.57
CA GLN A 316 17.00 29.32 10.29
C GLN A 316 17.38 30.62 9.54
#